data_9f79ec63132bb6ce5c883f7a183d039a
#
_entry.id   9f79ec63132bb6ce5c883f7a183d039a
#
_cell.length_a   1.000
_cell.length_b   1.000
_cell.length_c   1.000
_cell.angle_alpha   90.00
_cell.angle_beta   90.00
_cell.angle_gamma   90.00
#
_symmetry.space_group_name_H-M   'P 1'
#
loop_
_entity.id
_entity.type
_entity.pdbx_description
1 polymer ?
#
loop_
_entity_poly.entity_id
_entity_poly.type
_entity_poly.pdbx_seq_one_letter_code
_entity_poly.pdbx_strand_id
1 'polypeptide(L)'
;MSVMSWRYSALADRHRALGSNLEDWSGMGTTWTYEATSLAQGYEAIRTKAGLMDVSGLKKIHITGPHANALINSTTTRDVRKIYPGKSAYACMLDKRGKFVDDCILYRMGPNSWMVVHGSGAGQEMLQAEAVGRNVSMQFDDDLHDLSLQGPLAVDYLAKHVPGIRDLKYFHHMQTTLFGAPVMISRTGYTGERGYEIFCKYEDAPKVWDTILGEGKSMGIIPCAFTVLDWLRVESYLLFFPYDNSEMYPFENEAPGDTLWELGLDFTVSPGKVGFRGAEEHYRLKGKERFKIFGLLIDGTTAPDGGSDITHNGRKVGVVTCAMHSHLTNRTMAIARLSVDTAVQGTPLKISGKNVETTAIAHTITFDDPKKAKRNAVG
;
A
#
# COMPACT_ATOMS: atom_id res chain seq x y z
N MET A 1 -1.72 -32.91 -6.29
CA MET A 1 -1.89 -31.44 -6.40
C MET A 1 -2.84 -31.04 -5.29
N SER A 2 -2.37 -30.37 -4.24
CA SER A 2 -3.27 -29.81 -3.23
C SER A 2 -4.00 -28.64 -3.91
N VAL A 3 -5.31 -28.72 -3.97
CA VAL A 3 -6.15 -27.61 -4.36
C VAL A 3 -5.94 -26.56 -3.27
N MET A 4 -5.18 -25.50 -3.55
CA MET A 4 -5.14 -24.34 -2.66
C MET A 4 -6.55 -23.74 -2.68
N SER A 5 -7.27 -23.90 -1.58
CA SER A 5 -8.59 -23.30 -1.41
C SER A 5 -8.39 -21.86 -0.94
N TRP A 6 -8.63 -20.88 -1.81
CA TRP A 6 -8.71 -19.49 -1.41
C TRP A 6 -9.93 -19.25 -0.54
N ARG A 7 -9.85 -18.25 0.31
CA ARG A 7 -11.04 -17.65 0.92
C ARG A 7 -11.72 -16.76 -0.13
N TYR A 8 -13.01 -16.63 -0.02
CA TYR A 8 -13.77 -15.69 -0.85
C TYR A 8 -14.27 -14.52 0.00
N SER A 9 -14.10 -13.31 -0.52
CA SER A 9 -14.76 -12.13 0.02
C SER A 9 -16.28 -12.31 -0.01
N ALA A 10 -16.99 -11.71 0.93
CA ALA A 10 -18.46 -11.60 0.87
C ALA A 10 -18.96 -10.92 -0.42
N LEU A 11 -18.05 -10.28 -1.15
CA LEU A 11 -18.32 -9.57 -2.41
C LEU A 11 -18.01 -10.42 -3.65
N ALA A 12 -17.57 -11.67 -3.50
CA ALA A 12 -17.14 -12.51 -4.63
C ALA A 12 -18.14 -12.57 -5.78
N ASP A 13 -19.44 -12.73 -5.49
CA ASP A 13 -20.47 -12.79 -6.53
C ASP A 13 -20.68 -11.42 -7.21
N ARG A 14 -20.49 -10.31 -6.48
CA ARG A 14 -20.51 -8.96 -7.04
C ARG A 14 -19.34 -8.72 -7.98
N HIS A 15 -18.17 -9.20 -7.61
CA HIS A 15 -16.99 -9.12 -8.46
C HIS A 15 -17.16 -9.96 -9.74
N ARG A 16 -17.70 -11.18 -9.62
CA ARG A 16 -18.01 -12.01 -10.78
C ARG A 16 -19.06 -11.36 -11.69
N ALA A 17 -20.09 -10.72 -11.12
CA ALA A 17 -21.08 -9.98 -11.89
C ALA A 17 -20.51 -8.77 -12.65
N LEU A 18 -19.37 -8.24 -12.19
CA LEU A 18 -18.61 -7.18 -12.88
C LEU A 18 -17.59 -7.75 -13.89
N GLY A 19 -17.56 -9.07 -14.07
CA GLY A 19 -16.65 -9.74 -15.02
C GLY A 19 -15.25 -10.02 -14.46
N SER A 20 -15.12 -10.23 -13.16
CA SER A 20 -13.84 -10.64 -12.56
C SER A 20 -13.74 -12.16 -12.44
N ASN A 21 -12.58 -12.71 -12.82
CA ASN A 21 -12.27 -14.14 -12.65
C ASN A 21 -11.79 -14.49 -11.23
N LEU A 22 -11.52 -13.53 -10.39
CA LEU A 22 -10.89 -13.64 -9.07
C LEU A 22 -9.58 -14.44 -9.12
N GLU A 23 -8.52 -13.85 -8.61
CA GLU A 23 -7.20 -14.47 -8.53
C GLU A 23 -6.70 -14.42 -7.09
N ASP A 24 -5.80 -15.33 -6.74
CA ASP A 24 -5.26 -15.38 -5.39
C ASP A 24 -4.41 -14.15 -5.07
N TRP A 25 -4.73 -13.49 -3.97
CA TRP A 25 -3.84 -12.54 -3.31
C TRP A 25 -3.90 -12.75 -1.80
N SER A 26 -2.77 -13.14 -1.22
CA SER A 26 -2.67 -13.40 0.23
C SER A 26 -3.68 -14.42 0.77
N GLY A 27 -4.05 -15.42 -0.05
CA GLY A 27 -5.01 -16.46 0.29
C GLY A 27 -6.47 -16.04 0.18
N MET A 28 -6.76 -14.92 -0.49
CA MET A 28 -8.12 -14.48 -0.81
C MET A 28 -8.29 -14.29 -2.32
N GLY A 29 -9.42 -14.78 -2.85
CA GLY A 29 -9.82 -14.50 -4.23
C GLY A 29 -10.10 -13.02 -4.42
N THR A 30 -9.19 -12.33 -5.10
CA THR A 30 -9.17 -10.88 -5.28
C THR A 30 -9.53 -10.53 -6.71
N THR A 31 -10.21 -9.42 -6.90
CA THR A 31 -10.56 -8.91 -8.21
C THR A 31 -9.43 -8.08 -8.81
N TRP A 32 -8.63 -8.69 -9.70
CA TRP A 32 -7.55 -7.98 -10.38
C TRP A 32 -8.05 -7.07 -11.48
N THR A 33 -9.04 -7.51 -12.24
CA THR A 33 -9.63 -6.76 -13.36
C THR A 33 -11.15 -6.88 -13.33
N TYR A 34 -11.83 -5.93 -13.97
CA TYR A 34 -13.24 -6.00 -14.32
C TYR A 34 -13.41 -5.87 -15.83
N GLU A 35 -14.40 -6.58 -16.40
CA GLU A 35 -14.89 -6.30 -17.75
C GLU A 35 -15.77 -5.04 -17.78
N ALA A 36 -16.53 -4.82 -16.72
CA ALA A 36 -17.49 -3.71 -16.61
C ALA A 36 -16.83 -2.33 -16.49
N THR A 37 -15.60 -2.24 -15.96
CA THR A 37 -14.86 -1.00 -15.82
C THR A 37 -13.40 -1.20 -16.21
N SER A 38 -12.92 -0.42 -17.17
CA SER A 38 -11.52 -0.48 -17.58
C SER A 38 -10.58 0.12 -16.53
N LEU A 39 -9.31 -0.26 -16.61
CA LEU A 39 -8.24 0.32 -15.80
C LEU A 39 -8.19 1.85 -15.92
N ALA A 40 -8.34 2.39 -17.15
CA ALA A 40 -8.34 3.83 -17.39
C ALA A 40 -9.52 4.54 -16.73
N GLN A 41 -10.72 3.95 -16.79
CA GLN A 41 -11.91 4.50 -16.13
C GLN A 41 -11.75 4.51 -14.59
N GLY A 42 -11.23 3.43 -14.02
CA GLY A 42 -10.95 3.36 -12.57
C GLY A 42 -9.93 4.39 -12.13
N TYR A 43 -8.83 4.52 -12.88
CA TYR A 43 -7.80 5.52 -12.64
C TYR A 43 -8.37 6.95 -12.68
N GLU A 44 -9.12 7.29 -13.75
CA GLU A 44 -9.75 8.61 -13.89
C GLU A 44 -10.75 8.90 -12.77
N ALA A 45 -11.58 7.91 -12.42
CA ALA A 45 -12.56 8.07 -11.34
C ALA A 45 -11.88 8.40 -10.01
N ILE A 46 -10.81 7.69 -9.65
CA ILE A 46 -10.10 7.92 -8.38
C ILE A 46 -9.37 9.29 -8.40
N ARG A 47 -8.86 9.74 -9.55
CA ARG A 47 -8.20 11.06 -9.66
C ARG A 47 -9.17 12.23 -9.68
N THR A 48 -10.39 12.06 -10.21
CA THR A 48 -11.31 13.18 -10.47
C THR A 48 -12.63 13.11 -9.70
N LYS A 49 -13.00 11.93 -9.23
CA LYS A 49 -14.28 11.64 -8.53
C LYS A 49 -14.04 10.75 -7.31
N ALA A 50 -14.46 9.50 -7.38
CA ALA A 50 -14.07 8.47 -6.42
C ALA A 50 -14.24 7.06 -7.02
N GLY A 51 -13.46 6.11 -6.51
CA GLY A 51 -13.58 4.68 -6.79
C GLY A 51 -13.68 3.88 -5.50
N LEU A 52 -14.43 2.79 -5.55
CA LEU A 52 -14.57 1.83 -4.46
C LEU A 52 -13.88 0.54 -4.84
N MET A 53 -12.97 0.07 -3.97
CA MET A 53 -12.19 -1.15 -4.15
C MET A 53 -12.40 -2.09 -2.97
N ASP A 54 -12.37 -3.40 -3.23
CA ASP A 54 -12.27 -4.44 -2.20
C ASP A 54 -10.80 -4.81 -2.00
N VAL A 55 -10.23 -4.42 -0.87
CA VAL A 55 -8.86 -4.75 -0.47
C VAL A 55 -8.84 -5.69 0.74
N SER A 56 -9.91 -6.47 0.91
CA SER A 56 -10.08 -7.39 2.04
C SER A 56 -9.05 -8.51 2.11
N GLY A 57 -8.26 -8.73 1.04
CA GLY A 57 -7.11 -9.63 1.06
C GLY A 57 -5.98 -9.21 2.01
N LEU A 58 -5.92 -7.94 2.41
CA LEU A 58 -5.04 -7.50 3.49
C LEU A 58 -5.33 -8.30 4.77
N LYS A 59 -4.27 -8.73 5.45
CA LYS A 59 -4.38 -9.48 6.71
C LYS A 59 -4.59 -8.52 7.88
N LYS A 60 -5.51 -8.84 8.78
CA LYS A 60 -5.83 -8.06 9.96
C LYS A 60 -5.56 -8.90 11.20
N ILE A 61 -4.78 -8.35 12.11
CA ILE A 61 -4.38 -9.00 13.35
C ILE A 61 -4.76 -8.11 14.52
N HIS A 62 -5.68 -8.55 15.36
CA HIS A 62 -5.97 -7.88 16.63
C HIS A 62 -4.99 -8.35 17.69
N ILE A 63 -4.32 -7.40 18.35
CA ILE A 63 -3.35 -7.66 19.40
C ILE A 63 -3.78 -6.93 20.66
N THR A 64 -4.07 -7.67 21.72
CA THR A 64 -4.53 -7.10 22.99
C THR A 64 -3.75 -7.67 24.17
N GLY A 65 -3.73 -6.95 25.28
CA GLY A 65 -3.12 -7.43 26.53
C GLY A 65 -2.05 -6.49 27.08
N PRO A 66 -1.60 -6.74 28.33
CA PRO A 66 -0.66 -5.86 29.04
C PRO A 66 0.66 -5.63 28.29
N HIS A 67 1.11 -6.60 27.50
CA HIS A 67 2.36 -6.51 26.73
C HIS A 67 2.16 -6.13 25.25
N ALA A 68 0.94 -5.78 24.79
CA ALA A 68 0.66 -5.43 23.41
C ALA A 68 1.50 -4.24 22.93
N ASN A 69 1.58 -3.17 23.72
CA ASN A 69 2.41 -2.00 23.40
C ASN A 69 3.91 -2.37 23.27
N ALA A 70 4.40 -3.22 24.18
CA ALA A 70 5.80 -3.65 24.16
C ALA A 70 6.10 -4.53 22.94
N LEU A 71 5.19 -5.43 22.57
CA LEU A 71 5.30 -6.27 21.37
C LEU A 71 5.38 -5.42 20.12
N ILE A 72 4.39 -4.54 19.88
CA ILE A 72 4.38 -3.68 18.70
C ILE A 72 5.61 -2.77 18.65
N ASN A 73 6.02 -2.23 19.81
CA ASN A 73 7.18 -1.35 19.86
C ASN A 73 8.51 -2.06 19.56
N SER A 74 8.64 -3.33 19.94
CA SER A 74 9.87 -4.11 19.69
C SER A 74 9.93 -4.72 18.28
N THR A 75 8.81 -4.85 17.59
CA THR A 75 8.73 -5.49 16.26
C THR A 75 8.69 -4.48 15.12
N THR A 76 8.27 -3.24 15.37
CA THR A 76 8.06 -2.26 14.31
C THR A 76 8.95 -1.03 14.46
N THR A 77 9.12 -0.29 13.37
CA THR A 77 9.96 0.91 13.30
C THR A 77 9.34 2.13 14.00
N ARG A 78 8.03 2.13 14.29
CA ARG A 78 7.35 3.26 14.93
C ARG A 78 7.46 3.22 16.45
N ASP A 79 7.64 4.40 17.07
CA ASP A 79 7.51 4.58 18.50
C ASP A 79 6.03 4.62 18.89
N VAL A 80 5.54 3.53 19.47
CA VAL A 80 4.13 3.37 19.82
C VAL A 80 3.65 4.36 20.89
N ARG A 81 4.57 4.95 21.66
CA ARG A 81 4.24 5.99 22.67
C ARG A 81 3.67 7.26 22.04
N LYS A 82 3.96 7.48 20.73
CA LYS A 82 3.49 8.62 19.93
C LYS A 82 2.19 8.34 19.19
N ILE A 83 1.64 7.13 19.31
CA ILE A 83 0.40 6.70 18.68
C ILE A 83 -0.65 6.54 19.80
N TYR A 84 -1.65 7.39 19.82
CA TYR A 84 -2.75 7.34 20.79
C TYR A 84 -3.98 6.63 20.20
N PRO A 85 -4.96 6.17 21.02
CA PRO A 85 -6.19 5.58 20.52
C PRO A 85 -6.90 6.48 19.50
N GLY A 86 -7.32 5.92 18.35
CA GLY A 86 -7.86 6.67 17.21
C GLY A 86 -6.81 7.14 16.21
N LYS A 87 -5.51 6.97 16.51
CA LYS A 87 -4.42 7.28 15.58
C LYS A 87 -3.86 6.00 14.95
N SER A 88 -3.48 6.11 13.67
CA SER A 88 -2.81 5.05 12.90
C SER A 88 -1.39 5.48 12.52
N ALA A 89 -0.55 4.53 12.12
CA ALA A 89 0.79 4.82 11.62
C ALA A 89 1.26 3.74 10.65
N TYR A 90 1.86 4.15 9.55
CA TYR A 90 2.59 3.26 8.66
C TYR A 90 3.93 2.89 9.28
N ALA A 91 4.26 1.62 9.31
CA ALA A 91 5.47 1.08 9.95
C ALA A 91 6.06 -0.04 9.11
N CYS A 92 7.35 -0.30 9.28
CA CYS A 92 8.04 -1.46 8.73
C CYS A 92 8.49 -2.41 9.83
N MET A 93 8.70 -3.66 9.45
CA MET A 93 9.26 -4.74 10.26
C MET A 93 10.57 -5.20 9.62
N LEU A 94 11.59 -5.42 10.44
CA LEU A 94 12.92 -5.85 9.98
C LEU A 94 13.29 -7.20 10.59
N ASP A 95 14.12 -7.96 9.88
CA ASP A 95 14.82 -9.10 10.45
C ASP A 95 15.99 -8.66 11.33
N LYS A 96 16.67 -9.61 11.99
CA LYS A 96 17.84 -9.32 12.84
C LYS A 96 19.03 -8.75 12.09
N ARG A 97 19.06 -8.89 10.75
CA ARG A 97 20.11 -8.34 9.87
C ARG A 97 19.78 -6.91 9.38
N GLY A 98 18.70 -6.29 9.90
CA GLY A 98 18.25 -4.98 9.50
C GLY A 98 17.60 -4.94 8.11
N LYS A 99 17.20 -6.11 7.57
CA LYS A 99 16.54 -6.24 6.27
C LYS A 99 15.04 -6.17 6.41
N PHE A 100 14.39 -5.57 5.42
CA PHE A 100 12.93 -5.46 5.32
C PHE A 100 12.27 -6.85 5.29
N VAL A 101 11.23 -7.02 6.07
CA VAL A 101 10.42 -8.23 6.16
C VAL A 101 9.00 -7.99 5.69
N ASP A 102 8.41 -6.88 6.16
CA ASP A 102 7.02 -6.51 5.83
C ASP A 102 6.78 -5.06 6.19
N ASP A 103 5.69 -4.51 5.67
CA ASP A 103 5.14 -3.24 6.09
C ASP A 103 3.70 -3.41 6.60
N CYS A 104 3.26 -2.45 7.39
CA CYS A 104 1.93 -2.51 7.97
C CYS A 104 1.39 -1.12 8.33
N ILE A 105 0.08 -1.07 8.49
CA ILE A 105 -0.57 0.03 9.20
C ILE A 105 -0.93 -0.43 10.60
N LEU A 106 -0.45 0.30 11.58
CA LEU A 106 -0.76 0.12 12.99
C LEU A 106 -1.96 0.99 13.35
N TYR A 107 -3.05 0.39 13.78
CA TYR A 107 -4.23 1.08 14.30
C TYR A 107 -4.28 0.93 15.82
N ARG A 108 -4.17 2.02 16.57
CA ARG A 108 -4.32 1.94 18.02
C ARG A 108 -5.79 2.03 18.41
N MET A 109 -6.37 0.88 18.72
CA MET A 109 -7.79 0.73 19.05
C MET A 109 -8.12 1.14 20.48
N GLY A 110 -7.16 1.00 21.39
CA GLY A 110 -7.30 1.32 22.80
C GLY A 110 -5.95 1.41 23.52
N PRO A 111 -5.94 1.58 24.86
CA PRO A 111 -4.69 1.71 25.61
C PRO A 111 -3.70 0.56 25.39
N ASN A 112 -4.21 -0.68 25.37
CA ASN A 112 -3.45 -1.92 25.16
C ASN A 112 -4.09 -2.77 24.07
N SER A 113 -4.65 -2.14 23.03
CA SER A 113 -5.36 -2.81 21.93
C SER A 113 -4.95 -2.20 20.60
N TRP A 114 -4.55 -3.08 19.68
CA TRP A 114 -4.08 -2.74 18.36
C TRP A 114 -4.76 -3.61 17.30
N MET A 115 -4.94 -3.06 16.12
CA MET A 115 -5.12 -3.82 14.90
C MET A 115 -3.92 -3.53 13.99
N VAL A 116 -3.27 -4.58 13.52
CA VAL A 116 -2.18 -4.52 12.54
C VAL A 116 -2.73 -5.00 11.21
N VAL A 117 -2.64 -4.16 10.20
CA VAL A 117 -3.04 -4.52 8.82
C VAL A 117 -1.80 -4.57 7.96
N HIS A 118 -1.57 -5.72 7.31
CA HIS A 118 -0.38 -5.95 6.49
C HIS A 118 -0.72 -6.75 5.22
N GLY A 119 0.21 -6.78 4.27
CA GLY A 119 0.04 -7.47 3.00
C GLY A 119 0.50 -8.93 3.02
N SER A 120 1.40 -9.26 2.10
CA SER A 120 1.85 -10.64 1.84
C SER A 120 3.21 -11.01 2.44
N GLY A 121 3.87 -10.09 3.15
CA GLY A 121 5.13 -10.36 3.83
C GLY A 121 4.98 -11.26 5.06
N ALA A 122 6.13 -11.60 5.69
CA ALA A 122 6.20 -12.47 6.86
C ALA A 122 5.97 -11.74 8.20
N GLY A 123 5.21 -10.64 8.19
CA GLY A 123 4.94 -9.83 9.37
C GLY A 123 4.16 -10.57 10.45
N GLN A 124 3.20 -11.40 10.03
CA GLN A 124 2.41 -12.23 10.94
C GLN A 124 3.27 -13.22 11.72
N GLU A 125 4.10 -13.97 11.02
CA GLU A 125 4.98 -14.99 11.61
C GLU A 125 5.99 -14.33 12.55
N MET A 126 6.47 -13.16 12.19
CA MET A 126 7.37 -12.40 13.04
C MET A 126 6.70 -11.91 14.33
N LEU A 127 5.48 -11.39 14.25
CA LEU A 127 4.69 -10.97 15.41
C LEU A 127 4.39 -12.18 16.33
N GLN A 128 4.02 -13.33 15.74
CA GLN A 128 3.79 -14.56 16.51
C GLN A 128 5.05 -15.02 17.25
N ALA A 129 6.19 -15.03 16.58
CA ALA A 129 7.46 -15.44 17.18
C ALA A 129 7.86 -14.51 18.34
N GLU A 130 7.69 -13.19 18.18
CA GLU A 130 8.01 -12.21 19.21
C GLU A 130 6.96 -12.15 20.36
N ALA A 131 5.78 -12.69 20.17
CA ALA A 131 4.73 -12.78 21.19
C ALA A 131 5.01 -13.89 22.22
N VAL A 132 5.87 -14.86 21.90
CA VAL A 132 6.19 -15.96 22.80
C VAL A 132 6.71 -15.42 24.13
N GLY A 133 6.12 -15.90 25.24
CA GLY A 133 6.45 -15.45 26.61
C GLY A 133 5.89 -14.08 27.01
N ARG A 134 5.10 -13.43 26.16
CA ARG A 134 4.42 -12.16 26.46
C ARG A 134 2.95 -12.41 26.80
N ASN A 135 2.41 -11.62 27.74
CA ASN A 135 0.98 -11.64 28.05
C ASN A 135 0.22 -10.81 27.01
N VAL A 136 -0.04 -11.41 25.86
CA VAL A 136 -0.81 -10.85 24.75
C VAL A 136 -1.74 -11.92 24.16
N SER A 137 -2.89 -11.48 23.67
CA SER A 137 -3.76 -12.26 22.78
C SER A 137 -3.60 -11.73 21.37
N MET A 138 -3.44 -12.63 20.39
CA MET A 138 -3.42 -12.33 18.97
C MET A 138 -4.55 -13.07 18.28
N GLN A 139 -5.42 -12.33 17.60
CA GLN A 139 -6.53 -12.87 16.85
C GLN A 139 -6.42 -12.41 15.40
N PHE A 140 -6.42 -13.38 14.48
CA PHE A 140 -6.53 -13.11 13.04
C PHE A 140 -7.99 -12.89 12.70
N ASP A 141 -8.28 -11.80 12.01
CA ASP A 141 -9.64 -11.44 11.62
C ASP A 141 -9.76 -11.45 10.10
N ASP A 142 -9.86 -12.67 9.58
CA ASP A 142 -10.00 -12.91 8.15
C ASP A 142 -11.38 -12.51 7.61
N ASP A 143 -12.38 -12.38 8.48
CA ASP A 143 -13.75 -12.01 8.11
C ASP A 143 -13.95 -10.49 8.08
N LEU A 144 -13.06 -9.72 8.69
CA LEU A 144 -13.12 -8.26 8.60
C LEU A 144 -12.79 -7.79 7.18
N HIS A 145 -13.76 -7.21 6.49
CA HIS A 145 -13.59 -6.65 5.15
C HIS A 145 -13.02 -5.24 5.23
N ASP A 146 -12.28 -4.88 4.20
CA ASP A 146 -11.70 -3.54 4.00
C ASP A 146 -12.11 -3.01 2.64
N LEU A 147 -13.03 -2.03 2.65
CA LEU A 147 -13.55 -1.39 1.46
C LEU A 147 -12.89 -0.01 1.31
N SER A 148 -12.06 0.13 0.31
CA SER A 148 -11.27 1.34 0.08
C SER A 148 -12.01 2.30 -0.86
N LEU A 149 -12.59 3.37 -0.30
CA LEU A 149 -13.25 4.45 -1.04
C LEU A 149 -12.27 5.62 -1.21
N GLN A 150 -11.76 5.80 -2.42
CA GLN A 150 -10.65 6.71 -2.70
C GLN A 150 -11.02 7.73 -3.77
N GLY A 151 -10.56 8.96 -3.60
CA GLY A 151 -10.74 10.07 -4.55
C GLY A 151 -11.31 11.33 -3.92
N PRO A 152 -11.26 12.48 -4.62
CA PRO A 152 -11.62 13.78 -4.07
C PRO A 152 -13.07 13.87 -3.57
N LEU A 153 -14.00 13.13 -4.17
CA LEU A 153 -15.42 13.14 -3.77
C LEU A 153 -15.76 12.12 -2.66
N ALA A 154 -14.80 11.29 -2.23
CA ALA A 154 -15.03 10.30 -1.18
C ALA A 154 -15.51 10.95 0.13
N VAL A 155 -14.92 12.09 0.51
CA VAL A 155 -15.30 12.84 1.71
C VAL A 155 -16.69 13.43 1.58
N ASP A 156 -17.06 13.97 0.41
CA ASP A 156 -18.38 14.57 0.18
C ASP A 156 -19.50 13.52 0.22
N TYR A 157 -19.20 12.32 -0.27
CA TYR A 157 -20.12 11.20 -0.16
C TYR A 157 -20.29 10.77 1.30
N LEU A 158 -19.19 10.45 1.99
CA LEU A 158 -19.26 9.97 3.38
C LEU A 158 -19.84 11.01 4.35
N ALA A 159 -19.64 12.30 4.10
CA ALA A 159 -20.17 13.35 4.96
C ALA A 159 -21.71 13.41 5.00
N LYS A 160 -22.39 12.78 4.04
CA LYS A 160 -23.85 12.64 4.07
C LYS A 160 -24.32 11.61 5.11
N HIS A 161 -23.45 10.68 5.48
CA HIS A 161 -23.77 9.52 6.30
C HIS A 161 -23.03 9.49 7.64
N VAL A 162 -21.85 10.11 7.71
CA VAL A 162 -20.97 10.02 8.86
C VAL A 162 -20.64 11.42 9.40
N PRO A 163 -21.31 11.85 10.48
CA PRO A 163 -20.97 13.11 11.14
C PRO A 163 -19.51 13.17 11.57
N GLY A 164 -18.84 14.31 11.32
CA GLY A 164 -17.45 14.54 11.72
C GLY A 164 -16.39 13.91 10.80
N ILE A 165 -16.78 13.22 9.71
CA ILE A 165 -15.81 12.58 8.79
C ILE A 165 -14.86 13.59 8.14
N ARG A 166 -15.30 14.84 7.93
CA ARG A 166 -14.45 15.90 7.37
C ARG A 166 -13.30 16.28 8.28
N ASP A 167 -13.49 16.15 9.61
CA ASP A 167 -12.50 16.49 10.63
C ASP A 167 -11.53 15.34 10.91
N LEU A 168 -11.82 14.14 10.39
CA LEU A 168 -10.94 12.99 10.56
C LEU A 168 -9.60 13.27 9.87
N LYS A 169 -8.52 13.32 10.65
CA LYS A 169 -7.17 13.62 10.15
C LYS A 169 -6.57 12.44 9.41
N TYR A 170 -5.63 12.72 8.50
CA TYR A 170 -4.85 11.68 7.83
C TYR A 170 -4.13 10.79 8.87
N PHE A 171 -4.13 9.48 8.64
CA PHE A 171 -3.70 8.45 9.60
C PHE A 171 -4.44 8.51 10.95
N HIS A 172 -5.74 8.80 10.92
CA HIS A 172 -6.64 8.61 12.05
C HIS A 172 -7.81 7.74 11.64
N HIS A 173 -8.43 7.10 12.62
CA HIS A 173 -9.61 6.27 12.43
C HIS A 173 -10.66 6.57 13.49
N MET A 174 -11.90 6.25 13.17
CA MET A 174 -13.05 6.38 14.07
C MET A 174 -13.95 5.17 13.95
N GLN A 175 -14.55 4.77 15.05
CA GLN A 175 -15.65 3.80 15.03
C GLN A 175 -16.96 4.55 14.89
N THR A 176 -17.83 4.06 14.02
CA THR A 176 -19.12 4.69 13.72
C THR A 176 -20.11 3.66 13.17
N THR A 177 -21.25 4.12 12.74
CA THR A 177 -22.24 3.32 12.03
C THR A 177 -22.40 3.85 10.60
N LEU A 178 -22.37 2.97 9.62
CA LEU A 178 -22.60 3.29 8.22
C LEU A 178 -23.72 2.38 7.69
N PHE A 179 -24.82 2.94 7.19
CA PHE A 179 -26.02 2.22 6.72
C PHE A 179 -26.59 1.21 7.73
N GLY A 180 -26.46 1.51 9.02
CA GLY A 180 -26.91 0.64 10.11
C GLY A 180 -25.91 -0.44 10.53
N ALA A 181 -24.78 -0.58 9.85
CA ALA A 181 -23.70 -1.51 10.19
C ALA A 181 -22.63 -0.82 11.05
N PRO A 182 -22.12 -1.46 12.10
CA PRO A 182 -20.95 -0.95 12.83
C PRO A 182 -19.71 -1.05 11.93
N VAL A 183 -18.97 0.04 11.79
CA VAL A 183 -17.77 0.12 10.98
C VAL A 183 -16.64 0.88 11.69
N MET A 184 -15.41 0.58 11.32
CA MET A 184 -14.29 1.49 11.57
C MET A 184 -13.93 2.17 10.24
N ILE A 185 -13.89 3.50 10.24
CA ILE A 185 -13.44 4.27 9.08
C ILE A 185 -12.08 4.86 9.38
N SER A 186 -11.12 4.56 8.54
CA SER A 186 -9.77 5.11 8.60
C SER A 186 -9.53 6.06 7.44
N ARG A 187 -8.90 7.19 7.72
CA ARG A 187 -8.42 8.08 6.67
C ARG A 187 -7.02 7.65 6.24
N THR A 188 -6.99 6.55 5.53
CA THR A 188 -5.83 5.90 4.92
C THR A 188 -6.18 5.50 3.49
N GLY A 189 -5.22 4.99 2.74
CA GLY A 189 -5.39 4.51 1.38
C GLY A 189 -4.08 4.41 0.63
N TYR A 190 -4.12 3.75 -0.53
CA TYR A 190 -2.96 3.41 -1.35
C TYR A 190 -3.02 4.06 -2.74
N THR A 191 -3.56 5.27 -2.83
CA THR A 191 -3.82 5.97 -4.11
C THR A 191 -3.14 7.32 -4.25
N GLY A 192 -2.69 7.89 -3.13
CA GLY A 192 -2.22 9.28 -3.10
C GLY A 192 -3.33 10.32 -2.99
N GLU A 193 -4.57 9.97 -3.26
CA GLU A 193 -5.72 10.86 -3.09
C GLU A 193 -6.21 10.90 -1.64
N ARG A 194 -7.10 11.85 -1.35
CA ARG A 194 -7.89 11.79 -0.12
C ARG A 194 -8.87 10.62 -0.23
N GLY A 195 -8.80 9.72 0.72
CA GLY A 195 -9.64 8.54 0.73
C GLY A 195 -9.82 7.95 2.12
N TYR A 196 -10.62 6.91 2.17
CA TYR A 196 -11.00 6.24 3.41
C TYR A 196 -11.05 4.73 3.19
N GLU A 197 -10.60 3.99 4.20
CA GLU A 197 -10.76 2.55 4.30
C GLU A 197 -11.87 2.26 5.31
N ILE A 198 -12.86 1.47 4.91
CA ILE A 198 -14.07 1.16 5.67
C ILE A 198 -13.98 -0.30 6.07
N PHE A 199 -13.65 -0.53 7.33
CA PHE A 199 -13.60 -1.87 7.89
C PHE A 199 -14.98 -2.26 8.41
N CYS A 200 -15.53 -3.35 7.89
CA CYS A 200 -16.83 -3.88 8.26
C CYS A 200 -16.82 -5.40 8.32
N LYS A 201 -17.78 -5.98 9.02
CA LYS A 201 -17.89 -7.44 9.11
C LYS A 201 -18.31 -8.06 7.78
N TYR A 202 -18.02 -9.35 7.63
CA TYR A 202 -18.38 -10.16 6.47
C TYR A 202 -19.84 -9.99 6.06
N GLU A 203 -20.76 -10.11 7.04
CA GLU A 203 -22.20 -10.01 6.81
C GLU A 203 -22.68 -8.62 6.36
N ASP A 204 -21.95 -7.58 6.73
CA ASP A 204 -22.30 -6.18 6.43
C ASP A 204 -21.69 -5.67 5.11
N ALA A 205 -20.56 -6.27 4.68
CA ALA A 205 -19.81 -5.80 3.52
C ALA A 205 -20.63 -5.73 2.23
N PRO A 206 -21.52 -6.69 1.91
CA PRO A 206 -22.38 -6.59 0.72
C PRO A 206 -23.30 -5.37 0.74
N LYS A 207 -23.92 -5.08 1.88
CA LYS A 207 -24.80 -3.92 2.03
C LYS A 207 -24.03 -2.62 1.89
N VAL A 208 -22.87 -2.52 2.53
CA VAL A 208 -22.03 -1.31 2.47
C VAL A 208 -21.56 -1.07 1.03
N TRP A 209 -21.09 -2.08 0.34
CA TRP A 209 -20.65 -2.03 -1.05
C TRP A 209 -21.78 -1.57 -1.99
N ASP A 210 -22.94 -2.25 -1.94
CA ASP A 210 -24.05 -1.98 -2.82
C ASP A 210 -24.63 -0.57 -2.60
N THR A 211 -24.72 -0.13 -1.32
CA THR A 211 -25.25 1.19 -0.99
C THR A 211 -24.31 2.30 -1.48
N ILE A 212 -22.99 2.16 -1.27
CA ILE A 212 -22.02 3.17 -1.75
C ILE A 212 -22.09 3.29 -3.27
N LEU A 213 -22.10 2.18 -4.00
CA LEU A 213 -22.16 2.21 -5.46
C LEU A 213 -23.52 2.69 -6.00
N GLY A 214 -24.61 2.30 -5.35
CA GLY A 214 -25.96 2.72 -5.74
C GLY A 214 -26.17 4.21 -5.58
N GLU A 215 -25.97 4.74 -4.38
CA GLU A 215 -26.15 6.16 -4.07
C GLU A 215 -25.07 7.04 -4.69
N GLY A 216 -23.83 6.54 -4.71
CA GLY A 216 -22.67 7.26 -5.24
C GLY A 216 -22.61 7.35 -6.76
N LYS A 217 -23.47 6.60 -7.47
CA LYS A 217 -23.49 6.57 -8.94
C LYS A 217 -23.66 7.96 -9.55
N SER A 218 -24.54 8.78 -9.00
CA SER A 218 -24.75 10.16 -9.47
C SER A 218 -23.56 11.07 -9.26
N MET A 219 -22.66 10.75 -8.33
CA MET A 219 -21.41 11.43 -8.09
C MET A 219 -20.24 10.86 -8.92
N GLY A 220 -20.50 9.81 -9.70
CA GLY A 220 -19.49 9.12 -10.49
C GLY A 220 -18.58 8.19 -9.66
N ILE A 221 -19.08 7.69 -8.54
CA ILE A 221 -18.40 6.62 -7.79
C ILE A 221 -18.60 5.30 -8.53
N ILE A 222 -17.52 4.62 -8.88
CA ILE A 222 -17.55 3.36 -9.61
C ILE A 222 -16.74 2.27 -8.89
N PRO A 223 -17.06 0.98 -9.14
CA PRO A 223 -16.21 -0.10 -8.67
C PRO A 223 -14.89 -0.10 -9.43
N CYS A 224 -13.79 -0.25 -8.70
CA CYS A 224 -12.45 -0.32 -9.27
C CYS A 224 -11.79 -1.64 -8.87
N ALA A 225 -11.16 -2.30 -9.84
CA ALA A 225 -10.40 -3.51 -9.62
C ALA A 225 -8.99 -3.21 -9.08
N PHE A 226 -8.33 -4.22 -8.55
CA PHE A 226 -7.06 -4.08 -7.83
C PHE A 226 -5.94 -3.49 -8.70
N THR A 227 -5.87 -3.85 -10.00
CA THR A 227 -4.82 -3.36 -10.92
C THR A 227 -4.83 -1.84 -11.12
N VAL A 228 -5.94 -1.16 -10.81
CA VAL A 228 -5.98 0.32 -10.82
C VAL A 228 -4.96 0.90 -9.83
N LEU A 229 -4.70 0.18 -8.74
CA LEU A 229 -3.70 0.57 -7.74
C LEU A 229 -2.29 0.65 -8.31
N ASP A 230 -1.93 -0.17 -9.31
CA ASP A 230 -0.60 -0.11 -9.93
C ASP A 230 -0.32 1.24 -10.60
N TRP A 231 -1.31 1.81 -11.27
CA TRP A 231 -1.16 3.15 -11.85
C TRP A 231 -1.09 4.24 -10.78
N LEU A 232 -2.02 4.18 -9.83
CA LEU A 232 -2.12 5.18 -8.76
C LEU A 232 -0.88 5.19 -7.86
N ARG A 233 -0.36 4.00 -7.51
CA ARG A 233 0.82 3.86 -6.66
C ARG A 233 2.09 4.36 -7.33
N VAL A 234 2.27 4.12 -8.65
CA VAL A 234 3.42 4.62 -9.39
C VAL A 234 3.46 6.14 -9.37
N GLU A 235 2.35 6.82 -9.70
CA GLU A 235 2.27 8.28 -9.64
C GLU A 235 2.55 8.84 -8.24
N SER A 236 2.06 8.14 -7.21
CA SER A 236 2.14 8.58 -5.82
C SER A 236 3.38 8.05 -5.11
N TYR A 237 4.18 7.26 -5.81
CA TYR A 237 5.38 6.61 -5.30
C TYR A 237 5.15 5.79 -4.03
N LEU A 238 4.21 4.89 -4.13
CA LEU A 238 3.92 3.91 -3.10
C LEU A 238 4.44 2.55 -3.56
N LEU A 239 5.22 1.90 -2.72
CA LEU A 239 5.85 0.63 -3.06
C LEU A 239 4.87 -0.52 -2.86
N PHE A 240 5.02 -1.56 -3.67
CA PHE A 240 4.27 -2.81 -3.57
C PHE A 240 5.23 -3.98 -3.52
N PHE A 241 5.20 -4.73 -2.44
CA PHE A 241 6.09 -5.86 -2.22
C PHE A 241 5.42 -7.19 -2.61
N PRO A 242 6.17 -8.12 -3.24
CA PRO A 242 7.63 -8.11 -3.48
C PRO A 242 8.10 -7.40 -4.76
N TYR A 243 7.22 -6.74 -5.53
CA TYR A 243 7.56 -6.21 -6.86
C TYR A 243 8.65 -5.13 -6.83
N ASP A 244 8.67 -4.30 -5.80
CA ASP A 244 9.63 -3.20 -5.70
C ASP A 244 10.87 -3.53 -4.87
N ASN A 245 11.14 -4.81 -4.63
CA ASN A 245 12.34 -5.24 -3.89
C ASN A 245 13.15 -6.29 -4.66
N SER A 246 14.24 -6.78 -4.05
CA SER A 246 15.16 -7.75 -4.63
C SER A 246 14.56 -9.15 -4.84
N GLU A 247 13.39 -9.44 -4.31
CA GLU A 247 12.77 -10.76 -4.44
C GLU A 247 12.24 -11.00 -5.86
N MET A 248 11.55 -10.01 -6.43
CA MET A 248 10.96 -10.12 -7.77
C MET A 248 11.96 -9.76 -8.88
N TYR A 249 12.69 -8.66 -8.69
CA TYR A 249 13.63 -8.13 -9.69
C TYR A 249 15.01 -7.94 -9.08
N PRO A 250 15.76 -9.03 -8.80
CA PRO A 250 17.12 -8.93 -8.31
C PRO A 250 18.00 -8.22 -9.35
N PHE A 251 18.92 -7.41 -8.88
CA PHE A 251 19.88 -6.71 -9.71
C PHE A 251 21.24 -7.38 -9.58
N GLU A 252 21.75 -8.01 -10.68
CA GLU A 252 23.05 -8.68 -10.77
C GLU A 252 23.58 -9.29 -9.46
N ASN A 253 23.78 -10.54 -9.31
CA ASN A 253 24.39 -11.21 -8.14
C ASN A 253 24.10 -10.60 -6.75
N GLU A 254 23.00 -9.88 -6.64
CA GLU A 254 22.60 -9.20 -5.43
C GLU A 254 22.25 -10.18 -4.31
N ALA A 255 22.84 -10.00 -3.14
CA ALA A 255 22.45 -10.76 -1.97
C ALA A 255 20.99 -10.42 -1.60
N PRO A 256 20.14 -11.43 -1.29
CA PRO A 256 18.72 -11.19 -1.00
C PRO A 256 18.52 -10.34 0.26
N GLY A 257 17.43 -9.59 0.23
CA GLY A 257 16.98 -8.71 1.30
C GLY A 257 17.45 -7.27 1.13
N ASP A 258 16.52 -6.36 1.37
CA ASP A 258 16.66 -4.93 1.17
C ASP A 258 16.67 -4.19 2.50
N THR A 259 17.36 -3.07 2.56
CA THR A 259 17.34 -2.17 3.72
C THR A 259 16.30 -1.08 3.53
N LEU A 260 15.83 -0.47 4.61
CA LEU A 260 14.93 0.68 4.50
C LEU A 260 15.61 1.88 3.81
N TRP A 261 16.94 1.99 3.88
CA TRP A 261 17.71 3.01 3.17
C TRP A 261 17.68 2.83 1.66
N GLU A 262 17.71 1.56 1.20
CA GLU A 262 17.58 1.19 -0.21
C GLU A 262 16.15 1.42 -0.73
N LEU A 263 15.15 1.07 0.08
CA LEU A 263 13.74 1.22 -0.26
C LEU A 263 13.19 2.64 -0.10
N GLY A 264 13.97 3.56 0.53
CA GLY A 264 13.49 4.91 0.85
C GLY A 264 12.40 4.91 1.94
N LEU A 265 12.37 3.88 2.78
CA LEU A 265 11.40 3.70 3.87
C LEU A 265 11.99 4.02 5.26
N ASP A 266 13.21 4.54 5.33
CA ASP A 266 13.87 4.92 6.58
C ASP A 266 13.09 5.99 7.38
N PHE A 267 12.26 6.79 6.71
CA PHE A 267 11.33 7.73 7.36
C PHE A 267 10.31 7.04 8.28
N THR A 268 10.11 5.72 8.14
CA THR A 268 9.23 4.94 9.04
C THR A 268 9.85 4.75 10.41
N VAL A 269 11.17 4.82 10.54
CA VAL A 269 11.85 4.75 11.83
C VAL A 269 11.63 6.05 12.59
N SER A 270 10.95 5.97 13.74
CA SER A 270 10.74 7.16 14.55
C SER A 270 12.07 7.77 15.02
N PRO A 271 12.25 9.09 14.97
CA PRO A 271 13.50 9.74 15.37
C PRO A 271 13.99 9.28 16.75
N GLY A 272 15.24 8.82 16.80
CA GLY A 272 15.88 8.35 18.03
C GLY A 272 15.39 6.98 18.55
N LYS A 273 14.56 6.29 17.79
CA LYS A 273 14.08 4.96 18.20
C LYS A 273 15.18 3.92 18.07
N VAL A 274 15.45 3.23 19.17
CA VAL A 274 16.31 2.05 19.31
C VAL A 274 15.50 0.93 19.96
N GLY A 275 16.06 -0.28 20.02
CA GLY A 275 15.42 -1.40 20.72
C GLY A 275 14.26 -2.04 19.99
N PHE A 276 14.16 -1.85 18.66
CA PHE A 276 13.31 -2.66 17.79
C PHE A 276 14.17 -3.71 17.05
N ARG A 277 13.53 -4.78 16.59
CA ARG A 277 14.21 -5.87 15.91
C ARG A 277 14.98 -5.35 14.69
N GLY A 278 16.28 -5.68 14.61
CA GLY A 278 17.16 -5.24 13.53
C GLY A 278 17.66 -3.79 13.61
N ALA A 279 17.37 -3.04 14.68
CA ALA A 279 17.71 -1.63 14.83
C ALA A 279 19.23 -1.37 14.71
N GLU A 280 20.06 -2.16 15.39
CA GLU A 280 21.51 -2.02 15.37
C GLU A 280 22.07 -2.14 13.93
N GLU A 281 21.67 -3.18 13.24
CA GLU A 281 22.07 -3.42 11.85
C GLU A 281 21.49 -2.36 10.90
N HIS A 282 20.23 -1.95 11.10
CA HIS A 282 19.63 -0.86 10.33
C HIS A 282 20.52 0.39 10.35
N TYR A 283 20.93 0.82 11.54
CA TYR A 283 21.81 1.99 11.66
C TYR A 283 23.23 1.76 11.14
N ARG A 284 23.78 0.56 11.30
CA ARG A 284 25.09 0.19 10.77
C ARG A 284 25.15 0.18 9.24
N LEU A 285 24.02 -0.11 8.59
CA LEU A 285 23.91 -0.18 7.13
C LEU A 285 23.62 1.16 6.46
N LYS A 286 23.41 2.22 7.21
CA LYS A 286 23.24 3.57 6.66
C LYS A 286 24.48 4.00 5.86
N GLY A 287 24.25 4.48 4.63
CA GLY A 287 25.33 4.90 3.72
C GLY A 287 26.07 3.73 3.03
N LYS A 288 25.50 2.51 3.14
CA LYS A 288 26.02 1.30 2.46
C LYS A 288 24.99 0.73 1.49
N GLU A 289 24.12 1.59 0.98
CA GLU A 289 23.09 1.20 0.01
C GLU A 289 23.77 0.70 -1.27
N ARG A 290 23.28 -0.43 -1.79
CA ARG A 290 23.75 -1.03 -3.05
C ARG A 290 23.03 -0.42 -4.24
N PHE A 291 21.76 -0.09 -4.05
CA PHE A 291 20.85 0.56 -5.00
C PHE A 291 19.89 1.47 -4.24
N LYS A 292 19.09 2.20 -4.99
CA LYS A 292 17.95 2.95 -4.44
C LYS A 292 16.72 2.74 -5.32
N ILE A 293 15.57 2.68 -4.68
CA ILE A 293 14.31 2.89 -5.38
C ILE A 293 14.28 4.34 -5.85
N PHE A 294 13.93 4.53 -7.12
CA PHE A 294 13.92 5.86 -7.72
C PHE A 294 12.83 5.97 -8.80
N GLY A 295 12.34 7.17 -9.06
CA GLY A 295 11.38 7.42 -10.13
C GLY A 295 12.07 7.61 -11.48
N LEU A 296 11.33 7.35 -12.56
CA LEU A 296 11.74 7.63 -13.93
C LEU A 296 10.66 8.44 -14.65
N LEU A 297 11.06 9.48 -15.38
CA LEU A 297 10.25 10.07 -16.45
C LEU A 297 10.74 9.48 -17.76
N ILE A 298 9.83 8.90 -18.53
CA ILE A 298 10.12 8.08 -19.70
C ILE A 298 9.63 8.80 -20.95
N ASP A 299 10.41 8.77 -22.02
CA ASP A 299 10.03 9.32 -23.30
C ASP A 299 9.00 8.44 -24.00
N GLY A 300 8.02 9.07 -24.67
CA GLY A 300 6.94 8.38 -25.37
C GLY A 300 5.77 7.99 -24.46
N THR A 301 4.83 7.23 -25.02
CA THR A 301 3.56 6.86 -24.37
C THR A 301 3.45 5.38 -24.02
N THR A 302 4.44 4.56 -24.40
CA THR A 302 4.48 3.14 -24.06
C THR A 302 5.21 2.93 -22.75
N ALA A 303 4.51 2.44 -21.73
CA ALA A 303 5.12 2.07 -20.46
C ALA A 303 5.92 0.77 -20.63
N PRO A 304 7.20 0.72 -20.21
CA PRO A 304 7.98 -0.50 -20.24
C PRO A 304 7.46 -1.53 -19.24
N ASP A 305 7.60 -2.81 -19.57
CA ASP A 305 7.25 -3.89 -18.67
C ASP A 305 8.16 -3.92 -17.43
N GLY A 306 7.61 -4.42 -16.31
CA GLY A 306 8.42 -4.74 -15.14
C GLY A 306 9.52 -5.75 -15.50
N GLY A 307 10.71 -5.56 -14.97
CA GLY A 307 11.91 -6.33 -15.31
C GLY A 307 12.70 -5.79 -16.51
N SER A 308 12.26 -4.69 -17.16
CA SER A 308 13.02 -4.04 -18.23
C SER A 308 14.35 -3.52 -17.71
N ASP A 309 15.43 -3.79 -18.44
CA ASP A 309 16.79 -3.38 -18.08
C ASP A 309 16.98 -1.87 -18.25
N ILE A 310 17.70 -1.27 -17.30
CA ILE A 310 18.08 0.13 -17.35
C ILE A 310 19.59 0.23 -17.50
N THR A 311 20.03 1.01 -18.49
CA THR A 311 21.46 1.23 -18.75
C THR A 311 21.84 2.72 -18.72
N HIS A 312 23.07 2.98 -18.30
CA HIS A 312 23.71 4.30 -18.37
C HIS A 312 25.13 4.13 -18.91
N ASN A 313 25.46 4.86 -19.98
CA ASN A 313 26.77 4.77 -20.65
C ASN A 313 27.19 3.31 -21.00
N GLY A 314 26.22 2.49 -21.45
CA GLY A 314 26.44 1.09 -21.83
C GLY A 314 26.57 0.09 -20.67
N ARG A 315 26.51 0.54 -19.42
CA ARG A 315 26.51 -0.31 -18.22
C ARG A 315 25.07 -0.51 -17.72
N LYS A 316 24.69 -1.73 -17.39
CA LYS A 316 23.43 -2.00 -16.68
C LYS A 316 23.49 -1.37 -15.28
N VAL A 317 22.53 -0.52 -14.97
CA VAL A 317 22.47 0.26 -13.72
C VAL A 317 21.19 0.08 -12.95
N GLY A 318 20.25 -0.70 -13.46
CA GLY A 318 18.99 -0.90 -12.76
C GLY A 318 17.99 -1.74 -13.53
N VAL A 319 16.78 -1.79 -12.96
CA VAL A 319 15.63 -2.49 -13.49
C VAL A 319 14.35 -1.70 -13.20
N VAL A 320 13.43 -1.66 -14.17
CA VAL A 320 12.08 -1.12 -13.96
C VAL A 320 11.28 -2.11 -13.12
N THR A 321 10.64 -1.67 -12.06
CA THR A 321 9.78 -2.53 -11.23
C THR A 321 8.31 -2.43 -11.63
N CYS A 322 7.85 -1.21 -11.88
CA CYS A 322 6.50 -0.95 -12.39
C CYS A 322 6.49 0.36 -13.18
N ALA A 323 5.72 0.41 -14.25
CA ALA A 323 5.56 1.62 -15.06
C ALA A 323 4.11 1.82 -15.51
N MET A 324 3.77 3.07 -15.82
CA MET A 324 2.45 3.44 -16.34
C MET A 324 2.55 4.66 -17.25
N HIS A 325 1.57 4.77 -18.15
CA HIS A 325 1.32 6.01 -18.89
C HIS A 325 0.05 6.67 -18.36
N SER A 326 0.17 7.88 -17.85
CA SER A 326 -0.98 8.66 -17.39
C SER A 326 -1.57 9.45 -18.54
N HIS A 327 -2.77 9.09 -18.98
CA HIS A 327 -3.50 9.85 -19.99
C HIS A 327 -3.99 11.21 -19.45
N LEU A 328 -4.12 11.38 -18.12
CA LEU A 328 -4.54 12.63 -17.50
C LEU A 328 -3.42 13.67 -17.52
N THR A 329 -2.18 13.25 -17.33
CA THR A 329 -1.02 14.16 -17.29
C THR A 329 -0.17 14.07 -18.56
N ASN A 330 -0.47 13.13 -19.46
CA ASN A 330 0.30 12.79 -20.66
C ASN A 330 1.79 12.53 -20.32
N ARG A 331 2.03 11.75 -19.27
CA ARG A 331 3.37 11.37 -18.82
C ARG A 331 3.50 9.86 -18.71
N THR A 332 4.64 9.34 -19.14
CA THR A 332 5.05 7.96 -18.88
C THR A 332 6.05 7.97 -17.74
N MET A 333 5.82 7.16 -16.72
CA MET A 333 6.61 7.16 -15.50
C MET A 333 6.77 5.76 -14.96
N ALA A 334 7.82 5.55 -14.17
CA ALA A 334 8.09 4.28 -13.54
C ALA A 334 8.69 4.43 -12.14
N ILE A 335 8.56 3.37 -11.37
CA ILE A 335 9.40 3.06 -10.21
C ILE A 335 10.49 2.10 -10.70
N ALA A 336 11.71 2.31 -10.25
CA ALA A 336 12.87 1.53 -10.64
C ALA A 336 13.82 1.31 -9.47
N ARG A 337 14.59 0.25 -9.54
CA ARG A 337 15.74 0.00 -8.69
C ARG A 337 16.98 0.43 -9.45
N LEU A 338 17.69 1.46 -8.98
CA LEU A 338 18.87 2.04 -9.62
C LEU A 338 20.11 1.91 -8.75
N SER A 339 21.27 1.67 -9.35
CA SER A 339 22.56 1.80 -8.65
C SER A 339 22.71 3.20 -8.06
N VAL A 340 23.33 3.31 -6.90
CA VAL A 340 23.37 4.55 -6.10
C VAL A 340 23.95 5.73 -6.88
N ASP A 341 24.96 5.47 -7.71
CA ASP A 341 25.64 6.49 -8.54
C ASP A 341 24.73 7.06 -9.65
N THR A 342 23.72 6.32 -10.08
CA THR A 342 22.75 6.75 -11.11
C THR A 342 21.40 7.18 -10.55
N ALA A 343 21.11 6.88 -9.29
CA ALA A 343 19.91 7.35 -8.59
C ALA A 343 20.02 8.83 -8.20
N VAL A 344 20.25 9.68 -9.19
CA VAL A 344 20.43 11.13 -9.07
C VAL A 344 19.50 11.84 -10.04
N GLN A 345 18.83 12.87 -9.55
CA GLN A 345 17.90 13.68 -10.37
C GLN A 345 18.55 14.14 -11.68
N GLY A 346 17.90 13.84 -12.79
CA GLY A 346 18.34 14.30 -14.12
C GLY A 346 19.31 13.35 -14.82
N THR A 347 19.72 12.23 -14.22
CA THR A 347 20.58 11.23 -14.87
C THR A 347 19.89 10.65 -16.11
N PRO A 348 20.50 10.75 -17.32
CA PRO A 348 19.96 10.17 -18.53
C PRO A 348 20.14 8.64 -18.52
N LEU A 349 19.08 7.94 -18.89
CA LEU A 349 19.01 6.49 -18.86
C LEU A 349 18.45 5.94 -20.16
N LYS A 350 18.78 4.70 -20.51
CA LYS A 350 18.12 3.94 -21.56
C LYS A 350 17.42 2.75 -20.95
N ILE A 351 16.25 2.43 -21.48
CA ILE A 351 15.43 1.29 -21.03
C ILE A 351 15.30 0.33 -22.20
N SER A 352 15.60 -0.94 -21.96
CA SER A 352 15.42 -2.04 -22.90
C SER A 352 14.47 -3.06 -22.29
N GLY A 353 13.24 -3.09 -22.79
CA GLY A 353 12.19 -4.03 -22.42
C GLY A 353 11.78 -4.92 -23.59
N LYS A 354 10.92 -5.89 -23.29
CA LYS A 354 10.35 -6.76 -24.35
C LYS A 354 9.39 -6.00 -25.26
N ASN A 355 8.69 -5.03 -24.72
CA ASN A 355 7.64 -4.27 -25.40
C ASN A 355 8.11 -2.91 -25.93
N VAL A 356 9.21 -2.37 -25.43
CA VAL A 356 9.70 -1.05 -25.84
C VAL A 356 11.19 -0.88 -25.54
N GLU A 357 11.87 -0.17 -26.46
CA GLU A 357 13.17 0.47 -26.20
C GLU A 357 12.96 1.99 -26.18
N THR A 358 13.43 2.65 -25.13
CA THR A 358 13.18 4.07 -24.94
C THR A 358 14.26 4.72 -24.07
N THR A 359 14.17 6.03 -23.90
CA THR A 359 15.00 6.82 -23.00
C THR A 359 14.20 7.30 -21.80
N ALA A 360 14.90 7.61 -20.72
CA ALA A 360 14.31 8.13 -19.51
C ALA A 360 15.27 9.06 -18.78
N ILE A 361 14.72 9.84 -17.87
CA ILE A 361 15.47 10.65 -16.93
C ILE A 361 15.13 10.20 -15.52
N ALA A 362 16.16 9.95 -14.70
CA ALA A 362 15.96 9.68 -13.28
C ALA A 362 15.30 10.90 -12.62
N HIS A 363 14.23 10.67 -11.89
CA HIS A 363 13.38 11.72 -11.31
C HIS A 363 13.21 11.47 -9.81
N THR A 364 13.30 12.54 -9.02
CA THR A 364 12.91 12.46 -7.62
C THR A 364 11.42 12.19 -7.51
N ILE A 365 11.13 11.42 -6.58
CA ILE A 365 9.93 10.74 -6.20
C ILE A 365 8.72 11.67 -6.12
N THR A 366 7.55 11.16 -6.38
CA THR A 366 6.22 11.77 -6.47
C THR A 366 6.01 12.61 -7.71
N PHE A 367 5.45 11.92 -8.68
CA PHE A 367 5.01 12.54 -9.94
C PHE A 367 3.72 13.32 -9.73
N ASP A 368 2.86 12.87 -8.80
CA ASP A 368 1.64 13.54 -8.39
C ASP A 368 1.74 14.01 -6.93
N ASP A 369 1.15 15.15 -6.63
CA ASP A 369 1.06 15.75 -5.30
C ASP A 369 2.36 15.71 -4.46
N PRO A 370 3.49 16.28 -4.95
CA PRO A 370 4.78 16.22 -4.25
C PRO A 370 4.75 16.85 -2.86
N LYS A 371 3.79 17.73 -2.59
CA LYS A 371 3.58 18.35 -1.28
C LYS A 371 2.61 17.57 -0.39
N LYS A 372 2.07 16.45 -0.88
CA LYS A 372 1.07 15.63 -0.18
C LYS A 372 -0.16 16.46 0.24
N ALA A 373 -0.51 17.47 -0.53
CA ALA A 373 -1.60 18.39 -0.22
C ALA A 373 -2.97 17.71 -0.28
N LYS A 374 -3.18 16.84 -1.27
CA LYS A 374 -4.41 16.07 -1.44
C LYS A 374 -4.68 15.16 -0.24
N ARG A 375 -3.68 14.38 0.17
CA ARG A 375 -3.79 13.46 1.31
C ARG A 375 -4.00 14.17 2.63
N ASN A 376 -3.37 15.32 2.82
CA ASN A 376 -3.39 16.10 4.05
C ASN A 376 -4.49 17.17 4.10
N ALA A 377 -5.27 17.35 3.02
CA ALA A 377 -6.35 18.32 2.98
C ALA A 377 -7.29 18.18 4.20
N VAL A 378 -7.65 19.30 4.82
CA VAL A 378 -8.60 19.39 5.96
C VAL A 378 -9.87 20.07 5.47
N GLY A 379 -11.04 19.64 5.92
CA GLY A 379 -12.34 20.24 5.56
C GLY A 379 -13.15 19.45 4.56
#